data_ddfed10dfdd80805593c699a0c3d17e4
#
_entry.id   ddfed10dfdd80805593c699a0c3d17e4
#
_cell.length_a   1.000
_cell.length_b   1.000
_cell.length_c   1.000
_cell.angle_alpha   90.00
_cell.angle_beta   90.00
_cell.angle_gamma   90.00
#
_symmetry.space_group_name_H-M   'P 1'
#
loop_
_entity.id
_entity.type
_entity.pdbx_description
1 polymer ?
#
loop_
_entity_poly.entity_id
_entity_poly.type
_entity_poly.pdbx_seq_one_letter_code
_entity_poly.pdbx_strand_id
1 'polypeptide(L)'
;MSTTADLVTVLKKELKAAQMTYADLARELSMAESSVKRMLAKGDMPLSRIDAICRALKMDFAELAQRVADAQPLLKELTAEQERAVVADEKLLLVATNVLSQWTQEQMTAAYRLSEAEVIKYLAQLDRIGVIELKPLNRYRLKVAKTFRWRPHGPVMQYVREHVVLDYFSGGFDGPAEGLLLVHGSVSRALAPSFLERLQRVAQDFAQQHQMDQKLKDADREGYTLLLGMRSWEFEAFTRLRR
;
A
#
# COMPACT_ATOMS: atom_id res chain seq x y z
N MET A 1 2.73 10.71 -11.60
CA MET A 1 2.33 10.73 -13.04
C MET A 1 3.25 9.79 -13.79
N SER A 2 2.69 8.89 -14.62
CA SER A 2 3.50 8.03 -15.48
C SER A 2 4.15 8.88 -16.58
N THR A 3 5.45 8.72 -16.76
CA THR A 3 6.23 9.43 -17.77
C THR A 3 6.52 8.52 -18.96
N THR A 4 6.97 9.10 -20.08
CA THR A 4 7.50 8.33 -21.22
C THR A 4 8.68 7.43 -20.78
N ALA A 5 9.46 7.85 -19.79
CA ALA A 5 10.56 7.05 -19.24
C ALA A 5 10.06 5.79 -18.53
N ASP A 6 8.95 5.88 -17.79
CA ASP A 6 8.33 4.73 -17.13
C ASP A 6 7.82 3.72 -18.16
N LEU A 7 7.17 4.22 -19.22
CA LEU A 7 6.70 3.39 -20.33
C LEU A 7 7.85 2.64 -20.99
N VAL A 8 8.94 3.33 -21.32
CA VAL A 8 10.13 2.71 -21.91
C VAL A 8 10.76 1.68 -20.97
N THR A 9 10.77 1.95 -19.67
CA THR A 9 11.29 1.02 -18.66
C THR A 9 10.46 -0.26 -18.63
N VAL A 10 9.13 -0.14 -18.70
CA VAL A 10 8.23 -1.29 -18.76
C VAL A 10 8.42 -2.06 -20.06
N LEU A 11 8.47 -1.39 -21.22
CA LEU A 11 8.73 -2.05 -22.50
C LEU A 11 10.03 -2.86 -22.49
N LYS A 12 11.13 -2.29 -21.93
CA LYS A 12 12.39 -3.02 -21.80
C LYS A 12 12.28 -4.24 -20.88
N LYS A 13 11.51 -4.13 -19.80
CA LYS A 13 11.24 -5.25 -18.88
C LYS A 13 10.46 -6.38 -19.59
N GLU A 14 9.43 -6.01 -20.35
CA GLU A 14 8.61 -6.96 -21.10
C GLU A 14 9.40 -7.64 -22.24
N LEU A 15 10.24 -6.90 -22.97
CA LEU A 15 11.16 -7.49 -23.96
C LEU A 15 12.07 -8.54 -23.32
N LYS A 16 12.63 -8.21 -22.13
CA LYS A 16 13.48 -9.16 -21.39
C LYS A 16 12.68 -10.39 -20.90
N ALA A 17 11.47 -10.20 -20.43
CA ALA A 17 10.59 -11.29 -19.99
C ALA A 17 10.19 -12.22 -21.15
N ALA A 18 9.95 -11.64 -22.32
CA ALA A 18 9.68 -12.40 -23.56
C ALA A 18 10.95 -12.98 -24.21
N GLN A 19 12.11 -12.81 -23.60
CA GLN A 19 13.42 -13.20 -24.17
C GLN A 19 13.68 -12.62 -25.57
N MET A 20 13.02 -11.51 -25.92
CA MET A 20 13.13 -10.84 -27.21
C MET A 20 14.29 -9.86 -27.20
N THR A 21 15.27 -10.09 -28.07
CA THR A 21 16.41 -9.17 -28.23
C THR A 21 16.04 -7.95 -29.04
N TYR A 22 16.85 -6.90 -29.00
CA TYR A 22 16.65 -5.72 -29.86
C TYR A 22 16.77 -6.06 -31.34
N ALA A 23 17.54 -7.07 -31.71
CA ALA A 23 17.63 -7.57 -33.07
C ALA A 23 16.33 -8.26 -33.52
N ASP A 24 15.69 -9.03 -32.63
CA ASP A 24 14.40 -9.67 -32.89
C ASP A 24 13.31 -8.60 -33.05
N LEU A 25 13.25 -7.63 -32.13
CA LEU A 25 12.31 -6.53 -32.23
C LEU A 25 12.53 -5.70 -33.49
N ALA A 26 13.78 -5.50 -33.92
CA ALA A 26 14.10 -4.77 -35.15
C ALA A 26 13.55 -5.49 -36.40
N ARG A 27 13.62 -6.82 -36.44
CA ARG A 27 13.01 -7.63 -37.49
C ARG A 27 11.48 -7.49 -37.54
N GLU A 28 10.83 -7.61 -36.37
CA GLU A 28 9.37 -7.46 -36.26
C GLU A 28 8.91 -6.05 -36.70
N LEU A 29 9.68 -5.01 -36.36
CA LEU A 29 9.35 -3.63 -36.69
C LEU A 29 9.86 -3.18 -38.07
N SER A 30 10.51 -4.06 -38.85
CA SER A 30 11.17 -3.73 -40.12
C SER A 30 12.11 -2.52 -39.98
N MET A 31 12.97 -2.52 -38.98
CA MET A 31 13.89 -1.43 -38.65
C MET A 31 15.32 -1.96 -38.46
N ALA A 32 16.30 -1.04 -38.53
CA ALA A 32 17.66 -1.37 -38.09
C ALA A 32 17.73 -1.49 -36.53
N GLU A 33 18.53 -2.42 -36.03
CA GLU A 33 18.72 -2.61 -34.59
C GLU A 33 19.24 -1.33 -33.88
N SER A 34 20.13 -0.58 -34.56
CA SER A 34 20.62 0.70 -34.06
C SER A 34 19.50 1.74 -33.86
N SER A 35 18.47 1.71 -34.73
CA SER A 35 17.29 2.57 -34.62
C SER A 35 16.43 2.16 -33.44
N VAL A 36 16.23 0.86 -33.20
CA VAL A 36 15.51 0.35 -32.02
C VAL A 36 16.23 0.76 -30.72
N LYS A 37 17.55 0.57 -30.66
CA LYS A 37 18.38 0.97 -29.50
C LYS A 37 18.21 2.47 -29.20
N ARG A 38 18.32 3.32 -30.24
CA ARG A 38 18.20 4.77 -30.12
C ARG A 38 16.80 5.17 -29.68
N MET A 39 15.76 4.60 -30.25
CA MET A 39 14.36 4.84 -29.92
C MET A 39 14.07 4.50 -28.46
N LEU A 40 14.44 3.33 -27.99
CA LEU A 40 14.28 2.92 -26.60
C LEU A 40 15.22 3.65 -25.62
N ALA A 41 16.33 4.22 -26.10
CA ALA A 41 17.20 5.05 -25.26
C ALA A 41 16.63 6.46 -25.05
N LYS A 42 16.10 7.08 -26.12
CA LYS A 42 15.54 8.43 -26.06
C LYS A 42 14.12 8.49 -25.52
N GLY A 43 13.35 7.40 -25.66
CA GLY A 43 11.94 7.36 -25.27
C GLY A 43 11.04 8.18 -26.19
N ASP A 44 11.55 8.63 -27.31
CA ASP A 44 10.82 9.42 -28.30
C ASP A 44 10.35 8.52 -29.42
N MET A 45 9.07 8.17 -29.40
CA MET A 45 8.44 7.32 -30.42
C MET A 45 6.95 7.64 -30.57
N PRO A 46 6.40 7.57 -31.80
CA PRO A 46 4.97 7.78 -32.02
C PRO A 46 4.14 6.62 -31.43
N LEU A 47 2.88 6.90 -31.10
CA LEU A 47 1.95 5.88 -30.57
C LEU A 47 1.82 4.65 -31.45
N SER A 48 1.83 4.84 -32.77
CA SER A 48 1.82 3.73 -33.74
C SER A 48 3.01 2.78 -33.56
N ARG A 49 4.14 3.29 -33.12
CA ARG A 49 5.33 2.49 -32.85
C ARG A 49 5.18 1.70 -31.54
N ILE A 50 4.60 2.35 -30.51
CA ILE A 50 4.29 1.68 -29.24
C ILE A 50 3.32 0.51 -29.51
N ASP A 51 2.27 0.74 -30.31
CA ASP A 51 1.31 -0.29 -30.69
C ASP A 51 1.97 -1.45 -31.47
N ALA A 52 2.90 -1.15 -32.39
CA ALA A 52 3.66 -2.18 -33.09
C ALA A 52 4.56 -3.01 -32.13
N ILE A 53 5.17 -2.37 -31.12
CA ILE A 53 5.95 -3.07 -30.08
C ILE A 53 5.02 -3.93 -29.22
N CYS A 54 3.86 -3.43 -28.83
CA CYS A 54 2.87 -4.21 -28.07
C CYS A 54 2.46 -5.46 -28.83
N ARG A 55 2.16 -5.35 -30.14
CA ARG A 55 1.85 -6.51 -30.99
C ARG A 55 2.98 -7.53 -31.05
N ALA A 56 4.23 -7.08 -31.19
CA ALA A 56 5.40 -7.97 -31.16
C ALA A 56 5.53 -8.71 -29.82
N LEU A 57 5.13 -8.06 -28.70
CA LEU A 57 5.10 -8.64 -27.36
C LEU A 57 3.82 -9.42 -27.04
N LYS A 58 2.89 -9.55 -28.00
CA LYS A 58 1.58 -10.20 -27.85
C LYS A 58 0.75 -9.63 -26.71
N MET A 59 0.79 -8.32 -26.53
CA MET A 59 -0.03 -7.57 -25.58
C MET A 59 -0.78 -6.43 -26.28
N ASP A 60 -1.82 -5.92 -25.67
CA ASP A 60 -2.48 -4.71 -26.17
C ASP A 60 -1.97 -3.44 -25.45
N PHE A 61 -2.39 -2.27 -25.97
CA PHE A 61 -1.99 -0.99 -25.40
C PHE A 61 -2.59 -0.76 -23.98
N ALA A 62 -3.79 -1.28 -23.72
CA ALA A 62 -4.41 -1.17 -22.40
C ALA A 62 -3.64 -1.99 -21.36
N GLU A 63 -3.18 -3.17 -21.74
CA GLU A 63 -2.32 -4.01 -20.91
C GLU A 63 -0.97 -3.35 -20.62
N LEU A 64 -0.34 -2.73 -21.64
CA LEU A 64 0.89 -1.95 -21.42
C LEU A 64 0.63 -0.79 -20.45
N ALA A 65 -0.45 -0.02 -20.65
CA ALA A 65 -0.79 1.10 -19.77
C ALA A 65 -1.02 0.64 -18.32
N GLN A 66 -1.67 -0.52 -18.13
CA GLN A 66 -1.84 -1.12 -16.82
C GLN A 66 -0.50 -1.52 -16.20
N ARG A 67 0.38 -2.16 -16.95
CA ARG A 67 1.73 -2.54 -16.48
C ARG A 67 2.59 -1.33 -16.13
N VAL A 68 2.47 -0.23 -16.88
CA VAL A 68 3.13 1.05 -16.57
C VAL A 68 2.59 1.63 -15.25
N ALA A 69 1.27 1.56 -15.06
CA ALA A 69 0.64 2.00 -13.82
C ALA A 69 1.11 1.17 -12.61
N ASP A 70 1.23 -0.14 -12.79
CA ASP A 70 1.66 -1.08 -11.74
C ASP A 70 3.17 -1.02 -11.45
N ALA A 71 3.97 -0.59 -12.44
CA ALA A 71 5.42 -0.45 -12.30
C ALA A 71 5.86 0.82 -11.55
N GLN A 72 4.93 1.74 -11.23
CA GLN A 72 5.28 2.92 -10.43
C GLN A 72 5.74 2.50 -9.04
N PRO A 73 6.85 3.08 -8.53
CA PRO A 73 7.34 2.76 -7.20
C PRO A 73 6.27 3.14 -6.17
N LEU A 74 5.71 2.14 -5.52
CA LEU A 74 4.78 2.33 -4.43
C LEU A 74 5.55 2.62 -3.14
N LEU A 75 5.07 3.58 -2.35
CA LEU A 75 5.67 3.93 -1.08
C LEU A 75 5.50 2.78 -0.09
N LYS A 76 6.59 2.36 0.54
CA LYS A 76 6.55 1.37 1.63
C LYS A 76 6.40 2.02 3.00
N GLU A 77 6.84 3.25 3.13
CA GLU A 77 6.73 4.08 4.34
C GLU A 77 6.58 5.55 3.91
N LEU A 78 5.95 6.37 4.74
CA LEU A 78 5.95 7.82 4.62
C LEU A 78 7.19 8.41 5.30
N THR A 79 7.52 9.67 5.00
CA THR A 79 8.48 10.43 5.80
C THR A 79 7.87 10.82 7.14
N ALA A 80 8.69 11.14 8.12
CA ALA A 80 8.20 11.62 9.42
C ALA A 80 7.39 12.92 9.30
N GLU A 81 7.69 13.76 8.32
CA GLU A 81 6.95 14.99 8.05
C GLU A 81 5.56 14.69 7.46
N GLN A 82 5.47 13.74 6.52
CA GLN A 82 4.20 13.28 5.97
C GLN A 82 3.33 12.64 7.05
N GLU A 83 3.90 11.82 7.94
CA GLU A 83 3.16 11.24 9.07
C GLU A 83 2.67 12.31 10.05
N ARG A 84 3.50 13.33 10.37
CA ARG A 84 3.07 14.48 11.19
C ARG A 84 1.90 15.21 10.57
N ALA A 85 1.91 15.40 9.26
CA ALA A 85 0.80 16.03 8.57
C ALA A 85 -0.50 15.21 8.66
N VAL A 86 -0.40 13.86 8.66
CA VAL A 86 -1.57 12.98 8.81
C VAL A 86 -2.15 13.04 10.22
N VAL A 87 -1.34 13.04 11.27
CA VAL A 87 -1.82 13.03 12.67
C VAL A 87 -2.13 14.42 13.21
N ALA A 88 -1.82 15.49 12.47
CA ALA A 88 -2.16 16.85 12.86
C ALA A 88 -3.66 17.14 12.90
N ASP A 89 -4.47 16.33 12.21
CA ASP A 89 -5.92 16.45 12.15
C ASP A 89 -6.52 15.04 12.25
N GLU A 90 -7.31 14.78 13.30
CA GLU A 90 -7.94 13.47 13.54
C GLU A 90 -8.85 13.03 12.40
N LYS A 91 -9.55 13.96 11.75
CA LYS A 91 -10.38 13.64 10.58
C LYS A 91 -9.51 13.25 9.38
N LEU A 92 -8.33 13.87 9.20
CA LEU A 92 -7.40 13.47 8.17
C LEU A 92 -6.82 12.07 8.45
N LEU A 93 -6.49 11.77 9.71
CA LEU A 93 -6.05 10.44 10.13
C LEU A 93 -7.13 9.40 9.88
N LEU A 94 -8.39 9.69 10.22
CA LEU A 94 -9.54 8.84 9.96
C LEU A 94 -9.69 8.57 8.44
N VAL A 95 -9.67 9.63 7.61
CA VAL A 95 -9.78 9.48 6.16
C VAL A 95 -8.57 8.71 5.60
N ALA A 96 -7.36 8.93 6.10
CA ALA A 96 -6.17 8.19 5.70
C ALA A 96 -6.31 6.68 6.01
N THR A 97 -6.79 6.32 7.18
CA THR A 97 -7.03 4.93 7.58
C THR A 97 -8.09 4.27 6.68
N ASN A 98 -9.21 4.96 6.42
CA ASN A 98 -10.25 4.46 5.53
C ASN A 98 -9.77 4.31 4.08
N VAL A 99 -8.96 5.25 3.60
CA VAL A 99 -8.33 5.19 2.27
C VAL A 99 -7.38 3.99 2.15
N LEU A 100 -6.57 3.71 3.16
CA LEU A 100 -5.71 2.52 3.19
C LEU A 100 -6.54 1.22 3.18
N SER A 101 -7.73 1.27 3.78
CA SER A 101 -8.75 0.21 3.74
C SER A 101 -9.63 0.25 2.48
N GLN A 102 -9.31 1.11 1.50
CA GLN A 102 -9.98 1.25 0.21
C GLN A 102 -11.48 1.62 0.28
N TRP A 103 -11.90 2.32 1.33
CA TRP A 103 -13.25 2.84 1.44
C TRP A 103 -13.51 3.94 0.41
N THR A 104 -14.71 3.93 -0.18
CA THR A 104 -15.14 5.02 -1.07
C THR A 104 -15.55 6.26 -0.29
N GLN A 105 -15.68 7.41 -0.99
CA GLN A 105 -16.17 8.64 -0.38
C GLN A 105 -17.57 8.42 0.23
N GLU A 106 -18.46 7.74 -0.47
CA GLU A 106 -19.83 7.46 -0.04
C GLU A 106 -19.86 6.62 1.23
N GLN A 107 -18.99 5.61 1.34
CA GLN A 107 -18.86 4.79 2.55
C GLN A 107 -18.40 5.63 3.75
N MET A 108 -17.41 6.53 3.54
CA MET A 108 -16.94 7.40 4.61
C MET A 108 -18.01 8.37 5.11
N THR A 109 -18.77 8.99 4.19
CA THR A 109 -19.85 9.91 4.56
C THR A 109 -21.07 9.21 5.17
N ALA A 110 -21.31 7.95 4.81
CA ALA A 110 -22.37 7.15 5.40
C ALA A 110 -22.04 6.68 6.83
N ALA A 111 -20.75 6.33 7.08
CA ALA A 111 -20.32 5.77 8.36
C ALA A 111 -19.92 6.83 9.41
N TYR A 112 -19.43 7.98 8.98
CA TYR A 112 -18.88 9.02 9.87
C TYR A 112 -19.55 10.38 9.69
N ARG A 113 -19.51 11.21 10.70
CA ARG A 113 -19.98 12.62 10.65
C ARG A 113 -19.01 13.48 9.85
N LEU A 114 -18.86 13.15 8.57
CA LEU A 114 -18.06 13.88 7.59
C LEU A 114 -18.96 14.30 6.44
N SER A 115 -18.89 15.56 6.05
CA SER A 115 -19.52 16.04 4.81
C SER A 115 -18.71 15.60 3.60
N GLU A 116 -19.37 15.52 2.43
CA GLU A 116 -18.66 15.24 1.16
C GLU A 116 -17.52 16.23 0.92
N ALA A 117 -17.73 17.52 1.19
CA ALA A 117 -16.72 18.55 1.04
C ALA A 117 -15.49 18.32 1.94
N GLU A 118 -15.69 17.85 3.18
CA GLU A 118 -14.59 17.50 4.07
C GLU A 118 -13.82 16.29 3.56
N VAL A 119 -14.51 15.23 3.12
CA VAL A 119 -13.83 14.04 2.56
C VAL A 119 -13.02 14.42 1.33
N ILE A 120 -13.57 15.19 0.40
CA ILE A 120 -12.86 15.68 -0.80
C ILE A 120 -11.62 16.49 -0.40
N LYS A 121 -11.75 17.39 0.56
CA LYS A 121 -10.63 18.19 1.09
C LYS A 121 -9.51 17.27 1.60
N TYR A 122 -9.85 16.25 2.38
CA TYR A 122 -8.88 15.31 2.95
C TYR A 122 -8.29 14.38 1.90
N LEU A 123 -9.06 13.92 0.92
CA LEU A 123 -8.52 13.18 -0.23
C LEU A 123 -7.51 14.02 -1.01
N ALA A 124 -7.78 15.31 -1.25
CA ALA A 124 -6.83 16.20 -1.89
C ALA A 124 -5.56 16.45 -1.04
N GLN A 125 -5.66 16.40 0.29
CA GLN A 125 -4.49 16.46 1.17
C GLN A 125 -3.67 15.16 1.09
N LEU A 126 -4.31 14.00 1.08
CA LEU A 126 -3.64 12.70 0.94
C LEU A 126 -2.97 12.54 -0.43
N ASP A 127 -3.54 13.11 -1.48
CA ASP A 127 -2.90 13.19 -2.80
C ASP A 127 -1.62 14.03 -2.76
N ARG A 128 -1.65 15.21 -2.12
CA ARG A 128 -0.47 16.07 -1.91
C ARG A 128 0.60 15.40 -1.05
N ILE A 129 0.20 14.67 -0.02
CA ILE A 129 1.11 13.86 0.82
C ILE A 129 1.70 12.70 0.01
N GLY A 130 1.03 12.24 -1.04
CA GLY A 130 1.48 11.16 -1.91
C GLY A 130 1.00 9.77 -1.48
N VAL A 131 0.05 9.67 -0.56
CA VAL A 131 -0.58 8.40 -0.15
C VAL A 131 -1.45 7.84 -1.26
N ILE A 132 -2.13 8.72 -1.99
CA ILE A 132 -3.01 8.37 -3.10
C ILE A 132 -2.67 9.16 -4.36
N GLU A 133 -3.29 8.78 -5.46
CA GLU A 133 -3.49 9.57 -6.66
C GLU A 133 -4.99 9.83 -6.80
N LEU A 134 -5.41 11.08 -6.65
CA LEU A 134 -6.81 11.45 -6.80
C LEU A 134 -7.21 11.40 -8.28
N LYS A 135 -8.36 10.82 -8.57
CA LYS A 135 -8.93 10.61 -9.90
C LYS A 135 -10.23 11.41 -10.05
N PRO A 136 -10.75 11.59 -11.27
CA PRO A 136 -12.07 12.17 -11.49
C PRO A 136 -13.16 11.46 -10.67
N LEU A 137 -14.20 12.21 -10.32
CA LEU A 137 -15.33 11.74 -9.51
C LEU A 137 -14.90 11.28 -8.10
N ASN A 138 -13.90 11.94 -7.52
CA ASN A 138 -13.36 11.66 -6.19
C ASN A 138 -12.92 10.21 -5.96
N ARG A 139 -12.73 9.44 -7.03
CA ARG A 139 -12.06 8.14 -6.95
C ARG A 139 -10.59 8.35 -6.67
N TYR A 140 -9.95 7.33 -6.15
CA TYR A 140 -8.52 7.40 -5.90
C TYR A 140 -7.85 6.05 -6.16
N ARG A 141 -6.54 6.10 -6.35
CA ARG A 141 -5.66 4.94 -6.42
C ARG A 141 -4.60 5.07 -5.33
N LEU A 142 -4.38 4.01 -4.58
CA LEU A 142 -3.30 3.96 -3.59
C LEU A 142 -1.94 4.07 -4.29
N LYS A 143 -1.06 4.91 -3.75
CA LYS A 143 0.36 5.02 -4.12
C LYS A 143 1.27 4.33 -3.11
N VAL A 144 0.69 3.64 -2.15
CA VAL A 144 1.39 2.85 -1.15
C VAL A 144 1.40 1.37 -1.53
N ALA A 145 2.49 0.69 -1.21
CA ALA A 145 2.64 -0.75 -1.47
C ALA A 145 1.72 -1.58 -0.57
N LYS A 146 1.42 -2.82 -0.98
CA LYS A 146 0.72 -3.79 -0.11
C LYS A 146 1.48 -4.08 1.19
N THR A 147 2.80 -3.85 1.19
CA THR A 147 3.69 -3.97 2.35
C THR A 147 3.90 -2.64 3.07
N PHE A 148 3.02 -1.65 2.82
CA PHE A 148 3.08 -0.36 3.49
C PHE A 148 2.95 -0.53 5.00
N ARG A 149 3.74 0.25 5.72
CA ARG A 149 3.67 0.33 7.18
C ARG A 149 3.98 1.75 7.64
N TRP A 150 3.37 2.12 8.72
CA TRP A 150 3.76 3.33 9.44
C TRP A 150 5.16 3.14 10.05
N ARG A 151 5.93 4.20 10.16
CA ARG A 151 7.25 4.15 10.78
C ARG A 151 7.15 3.68 12.24
N PRO A 152 7.92 2.67 12.68
CA PRO A 152 7.81 2.11 14.04
C PRO A 152 7.96 3.14 15.16
N HIS A 153 8.74 4.20 14.94
CA HIS A 153 8.96 5.31 15.86
C HIS A 153 8.50 6.65 15.25
N GLY A 154 7.61 6.58 14.25
CA GLY A 154 7.06 7.75 13.58
C GLY A 154 5.89 8.39 14.33
N PRO A 155 5.47 9.58 13.88
CA PRO A 155 4.38 10.33 14.50
C PRO A 155 3.06 9.56 14.58
N VAL A 156 2.70 8.78 13.55
CA VAL A 156 1.47 7.98 13.58
C VAL A 156 1.55 6.90 14.65
N MET A 157 2.66 6.16 14.73
CA MET A 157 2.82 5.13 15.76
C MET A 157 2.98 5.71 17.17
N GLN A 158 3.44 6.94 17.30
CA GLN A 158 3.43 7.66 18.56
C GLN A 158 1.99 8.00 18.96
N TYR A 159 1.21 8.57 18.06
CA TYR A 159 -0.22 8.85 18.27
C TYR A 159 -1.00 7.58 18.65
N VAL A 160 -0.77 6.48 17.95
CA VAL A 160 -1.39 5.18 18.26
C VAL A 160 -1.06 4.74 19.71
N ARG A 161 0.20 4.85 20.13
CA ARG A 161 0.60 4.47 21.50
C ARG A 161 -0.03 5.36 22.57
N GLU A 162 -0.17 6.65 22.31
CA GLU A 162 -0.66 7.62 23.29
C GLU A 162 -2.19 7.64 23.40
N HIS A 163 -2.91 7.38 22.32
CA HIS A 163 -4.36 7.54 22.24
C HIS A 163 -5.12 6.25 21.93
N VAL A 164 -4.64 5.44 20.98
CA VAL A 164 -5.40 4.29 20.48
C VAL A 164 -5.20 3.06 21.35
N VAL A 165 -3.98 2.80 21.82
CA VAL A 165 -3.67 1.57 22.59
C VAL A 165 -4.50 1.46 23.87
N LEU A 166 -4.65 2.53 24.61
CA LEU A 166 -5.42 2.53 25.85
C LEU A 166 -6.91 2.31 25.58
N ASP A 167 -7.44 2.98 24.57
CA ASP A 167 -8.84 2.81 24.16
C ASP A 167 -9.10 1.38 23.68
N TYR A 168 -8.24 0.85 22.81
CA TYR A 168 -8.35 -0.50 22.27
C TYR A 168 -8.35 -1.59 23.37
N PHE A 169 -7.47 -1.46 24.37
CA PHE A 169 -7.38 -2.42 25.48
C PHE A 169 -8.37 -2.16 26.62
N SER A 170 -9.22 -1.14 26.53
CA SER A 170 -10.32 -0.93 27.47
C SER A 170 -11.52 -1.85 27.19
N GLY A 171 -11.61 -2.46 26.02
CA GLY A 171 -12.65 -3.41 25.65
C GLY A 171 -12.49 -4.79 26.29
N GLY A 172 -13.59 -5.53 26.35
CA GLY A 172 -13.65 -6.85 27.02
C GLY A 172 -13.02 -7.98 26.21
N PHE A 173 -12.91 -7.87 24.87
CA PHE A 173 -12.49 -8.94 23.97
C PHE A 173 -13.31 -10.24 24.14
N ASP A 174 -14.60 -10.11 24.42
CA ASP A 174 -15.54 -11.18 24.75
C ASP A 174 -16.67 -11.34 23.71
N GLY A 175 -16.62 -10.55 22.65
CA GLY A 175 -17.53 -10.65 21.52
C GLY A 175 -17.26 -11.87 20.62
N PRO A 176 -18.21 -12.22 19.74
CA PRO A 176 -17.99 -13.25 18.74
C PRO A 176 -16.77 -12.93 17.87
N ALA A 177 -15.83 -13.87 17.76
CA ALA A 177 -14.57 -13.71 17.02
C ALA A 177 -13.59 -12.64 17.58
N GLU A 178 -13.81 -12.16 18.79
CA GLU A 178 -12.85 -11.35 19.54
C GLU A 178 -11.93 -12.21 20.40
N GLY A 179 -10.78 -11.69 20.77
CA GLY A 179 -9.88 -12.39 21.68
C GLY A 179 -8.62 -11.61 22.01
N LEU A 180 -8.20 -11.71 23.27
CA LEU A 180 -6.94 -11.15 23.75
C LEU A 180 -6.02 -12.29 24.20
N LEU A 181 -4.84 -12.37 23.63
CA LEU A 181 -3.84 -13.37 23.95
C LEU A 181 -2.63 -12.72 24.65
N LEU A 182 -2.38 -13.14 25.87
CA LEU A 182 -1.16 -12.79 26.60
C LEU A 182 -0.32 -14.06 26.79
N VAL A 183 0.87 -14.09 26.18
CA VAL A 183 1.83 -15.18 26.35
C VAL A 183 3.16 -14.60 26.84
N HIS A 184 3.64 -15.11 27.95
CA HIS A 184 4.96 -14.79 28.48
C HIS A 184 5.89 -16.00 28.39
N GLY A 185 7.12 -15.80 27.97
CA GLY A 185 8.12 -16.87 27.87
C GLY A 185 9.46 -16.40 27.35
N SER A 186 10.44 -17.27 27.41
CA SER A 186 11.79 -17.01 26.90
C SER A 186 11.99 -17.75 25.58
N VAL A 187 12.39 -17.02 24.56
CA VAL A 187 12.79 -17.58 23.26
C VAL A 187 14.25 -17.27 22.98
N SER A 188 14.95 -18.11 22.21
CA SER A 188 16.32 -17.83 21.86
C SER A 188 16.42 -16.55 21.02
N ARG A 189 17.51 -15.80 21.20
CA ARG A 189 17.76 -14.58 20.42
C ARG A 189 17.79 -14.82 18.91
N ALA A 190 18.25 -16.01 18.50
CA ALA A 190 18.29 -16.41 17.10
C ALA A 190 16.89 -16.64 16.49
N LEU A 191 15.91 -17.11 17.30
CA LEU A 191 14.55 -17.41 16.83
C LEU A 191 13.59 -16.23 16.97
N ALA A 192 13.89 -15.25 17.82
CA ALA A 192 13.02 -14.09 18.02
C ALA A 192 12.64 -13.36 16.72
N PRO A 193 13.54 -13.11 15.75
CA PRO A 193 13.18 -12.49 14.47
C PRO A 193 12.14 -13.32 13.70
N SER A 194 12.22 -14.65 13.70
CA SER A 194 11.29 -15.51 12.97
C SER A 194 9.85 -15.45 13.54
N PHE A 195 9.69 -15.20 14.84
CA PHE A 195 8.37 -14.95 15.42
C PHE A 195 7.80 -13.62 14.94
N LEU A 196 8.63 -12.57 14.89
CA LEU A 196 8.20 -11.27 14.35
C LEU A 196 7.75 -11.39 12.87
N GLU A 197 8.47 -12.15 12.06
CA GLU A 197 8.08 -12.43 10.68
C GLU A 197 6.73 -13.17 10.58
N ARG A 198 6.45 -14.10 11.52
CA ARG A 198 5.14 -14.79 11.57
C ARG A 198 4.01 -13.82 11.90
N LEU A 199 4.20 -12.93 12.88
CA LEU A 199 3.23 -11.88 13.19
C LEU A 199 2.99 -10.95 11.99
N GLN A 200 4.05 -10.60 11.26
CA GLN A 200 3.92 -9.80 10.04
C GLN A 200 3.12 -10.54 8.95
N ARG A 201 3.27 -11.86 8.81
CA ARG A 201 2.45 -12.67 7.91
C ARG A 201 0.99 -12.66 8.31
N VAL A 202 0.67 -12.86 9.58
CA VAL A 202 -0.71 -12.77 10.08
C VAL A 202 -1.33 -11.42 9.76
N ALA A 203 -0.59 -10.31 9.96
CA ALA A 203 -1.08 -8.98 9.59
C ALA A 203 -1.32 -8.83 8.06
N GLN A 204 -0.46 -9.44 7.23
CA GLN A 204 -0.62 -9.44 5.77
C GLN A 204 -1.83 -10.29 5.35
N ASP A 205 -2.03 -11.46 5.95
CA ASP A 205 -3.17 -12.33 5.68
C ASP A 205 -4.48 -11.64 6.04
N PHE A 206 -4.53 -10.94 7.19
CA PHE A 206 -5.69 -10.12 7.59
C PHE A 206 -5.96 -9.00 6.58
N ALA A 207 -4.93 -8.26 6.16
CA ALA A 207 -5.08 -7.20 5.16
C ALA A 207 -5.54 -7.75 3.80
N GLN A 208 -5.05 -8.93 3.40
CA GLN A 208 -5.49 -9.58 2.16
C GLN A 208 -6.94 -10.04 2.24
N GLN A 209 -7.35 -10.64 3.35
CA GLN A 209 -8.74 -11.03 3.58
C GLN A 209 -9.66 -9.82 3.53
N HIS A 210 -9.30 -8.72 4.21
CA HIS A 210 -10.03 -7.47 4.14
C HIS A 210 -10.24 -6.99 2.68
N GLN A 211 -9.20 -7.06 1.84
CA GLN A 211 -9.34 -6.68 0.42
C GLN A 211 -10.27 -7.61 -0.37
N MET A 212 -10.26 -8.90 -0.10
CA MET A 212 -11.16 -9.85 -0.74
C MET A 212 -12.63 -9.60 -0.35
N ASP A 213 -12.85 -9.30 0.91
CA ASP A 213 -14.18 -9.11 1.49
C ASP A 213 -14.80 -7.73 1.15
N GLN A 214 -14.02 -6.79 0.57
CA GLN A 214 -14.56 -5.52 0.04
C GLN A 214 -15.66 -5.73 -1.03
N LYS A 215 -15.74 -6.91 -1.64
CA LYS A 215 -16.78 -7.26 -2.62
C LYS A 215 -18.08 -7.72 -1.97
N LEU A 216 -18.08 -8.04 -0.68
CA LEU A 216 -19.25 -8.42 0.07
C LEU A 216 -20.13 -7.21 0.39
N LYS A 217 -21.40 -7.45 0.68
CA LYS A 217 -22.31 -6.40 1.16
C LYS A 217 -21.91 -5.93 2.54
N ASP A 218 -22.18 -4.68 2.88
CA ASP A 218 -21.83 -4.12 4.19
C ASP A 218 -22.48 -4.88 5.36
N ALA A 219 -23.69 -5.42 5.15
CA ALA A 219 -24.39 -6.25 6.14
C ALA A 219 -23.70 -7.61 6.43
N ASP A 220 -22.82 -8.06 5.54
CA ASP A 220 -22.10 -9.33 5.66
C ASP A 220 -20.65 -9.11 6.18
N ARG A 221 -20.33 -7.89 6.59
CA ARG A 221 -18.98 -7.49 7.06
C ARG A 221 -19.06 -6.81 8.42
N GLU A 222 -18.06 -7.04 9.22
CA GLU A 222 -17.85 -6.34 10.48
C GLU A 222 -16.42 -5.79 10.52
N GLY A 223 -16.26 -4.62 11.16
CA GLY A 223 -14.95 -3.98 11.30
C GLY A 223 -14.17 -4.57 12.46
N TYR A 224 -13.06 -5.24 12.16
CA TYR A 224 -12.12 -5.72 13.17
C TYR A 224 -10.81 -4.95 13.09
N THR A 225 -10.21 -4.68 14.25
CA THR A 225 -8.87 -4.13 14.37
C THR A 225 -7.94 -5.18 14.95
N LEU A 226 -6.84 -5.46 14.27
CA LEU A 226 -5.81 -6.39 14.72
C LEU A 226 -4.57 -5.62 15.19
N LEU A 227 -4.27 -5.72 16.48
CA LEU A 227 -3.06 -5.13 17.06
C LEU A 227 -2.10 -6.24 17.46
N LEU A 228 -0.93 -6.29 16.82
CA LEU A 228 0.10 -7.29 17.08
C LEU A 228 1.37 -6.62 17.61
N GLY A 229 1.92 -7.16 18.68
CA GLY A 229 3.15 -6.65 19.25
C GLY A 229 3.97 -7.75 19.91
N MET A 230 5.29 -7.72 19.70
CA MET A 230 6.25 -8.55 20.41
C MET A 230 7.45 -7.70 20.80
N ARG A 231 7.79 -7.71 22.06
CA ARG A 231 9.00 -7.05 22.57
C ARG A 231 9.61 -7.81 23.73
N SER A 232 10.89 -7.62 23.96
CA SER A 232 11.51 -7.99 25.23
C SER A 232 10.96 -7.06 26.31
N TRP A 233 10.16 -7.61 27.23
CA TRP A 233 9.51 -6.84 28.27
C TRP A 233 9.21 -7.71 29.48
N GLU A 234 9.32 -7.13 30.64
CA GLU A 234 8.90 -7.70 31.89
C GLU A 234 8.05 -6.69 32.64
N PHE A 235 7.00 -7.15 33.29
CA PHE A 235 6.15 -6.27 34.08
C PHE A 235 6.97 -5.65 35.25
N GLU A 236 6.89 -4.37 35.43
CA GLU A 236 7.71 -3.63 36.40
C GLU A 236 7.58 -4.17 37.82
N ALA A 237 6.36 -4.56 38.22
CA ALA A 237 6.14 -5.16 39.52
C ALA A 237 6.93 -6.47 39.72
N PHE A 238 7.16 -7.23 38.64
CA PHE A 238 7.95 -8.48 38.70
C PHE A 238 9.44 -8.18 38.71
N THR A 239 9.88 -7.15 37.99
CA THR A 239 11.29 -6.71 38.00
C THR A 239 11.76 -6.36 39.42
N ARG A 240 10.88 -5.76 40.24
CA ARG A 240 11.17 -5.42 41.64
C ARG A 240 11.34 -6.65 42.55
N LEU A 241 10.87 -7.81 42.13
CA LEU A 241 10.97 -9.06 42.86
C LEU A 241 12.17 -9.91 42.46
N ARG A 242 12.96 -9.45 41.50
CA ARG A 242 14.19 -10.17 41.11
C ARG A 242 15.23 -10.13 42.25
N ARG A 243 15.96 -11.22 42.39
CA ARG A 243 17.10 -11.34 43.30
C ARG A 243 18.33 -10.70 42.70
#